data_30576245651b2c941a06337a9ea373d3
#
_entry.id   30576245651b2c941a06337a9ea373d3
#
_cell.length_a   1.000
_cell.length_b   1.000
_cell.length_c   1.000
_cell.angle_alpha   90.00
_cell.angle_beta   90.00
_cell.angle_gamma   90.00
#
_symmetry.space_group_name_H-M   'P 1'
#
loop_
_entity.id
_entity.type
_entity.pdbx_description
1 polymer ?
#
loop_
_entity_poly.entity_id
_entity_poly.type
_entity_poly.pdbx_seq_one_letter_code
_entity_poly.pdbx_strand_id
1 'polypeptide(L)'
;MAMLSVKALNTYYGESHVIRNASFDVAEGETVAIMGRNGMGKSTLLKSLIGILPTRSGDITVAGRAVAGTPTYARVAAGMGFVPQGRMIFPYLTVEENILTGMENVTDKTVPSYIYNVFPVLNEMKSRRGGNLS
;
A
#
# COMPACT_ATOMS: atom_id res chain seq x y z
N MET A 1 -18.05 -8.16 -7.56
CA MET A 1 -17.58 -6.82 -7.94
C MET A 1 -16.09 -6.75 -7.63
N ALA A 2 -15.26 -6.23 -8.51
CA ALA A 2 -13.83 -6.13 -8.25
C ALA A 2 -13.57 -5.03 -7.21
N MET A 3 -12.80 -5.34 -6.17
CA MET A 3 -12.33 -4.36 -5.20
C MET A 3 -11.20 -3.51 -5.79
N LEU A 4 -10.31 -4.12 -6.57
CA LEU A 4 -9.31 -3.44 -7.39
C LEU A 4 -9.46 -3.91 -8.84
N SER A 5 -9.53 -2.99 -9.78
CA SER A 5 -9.49 -3.27 -11.21
C SER A 5 -8.39 -2.47 -11.87
N VAL A 6 -7.55 -3.13 -12.63
CA VAL A 6 -6.44 -2.53 -13.38
C VAL A 6 -6.59 -2.91 -14.84
N LYS A 7 -6.55 -1.92 -15.75
CA LYS A 7 -6.72 -2.14 -17.18
C LYS A 7 -5.64 -1.41 -17.98
N ALA A 8 -4.94 -2.18 -18.80
CA ALA A 8 -3.95 -1.69 -19.75
C ALA A 8 -2.91 -0.73 -19.14
N LEU A 9 -2.46 -1.02 -17.88
CA LEU A 9 -1.57 -0.16 -17.14
C LEU A 9 -0.16 -0.16 -17.76
N ASN A 10 0.37 1.04 -17.99
CA ASN A 10 1.73 1.23 -18.49
C ASN A 10 2.51 2.19 -17.60
N THR A 11 3.67 1.76 -17.12
CA THR A 11 4.56 2.55 -16.28
C THR A 11 5.98 2.53 -16.81
N TYR A 12 6.64 3.67 -16.75
CA TYR A 12 8.00 3.88 -17.22
C TYR A 12 8.89 4.40 -16.10
N TYR A 13 10.16 4.02 -16.15
CA TYR A 13 11.26 4.67 -15.47
C TYR A 13 12.12 5.37 -16.52
N GLY A 14 12.01 6.69 -16.63
CA GLY A 14 12.60 7.41 -17.76
C GLY A 14 12.09 6.84 -19.09
N GLU A 15 12.98 6.34 -19.92
CA GLU A 15 12.66 5.70 -21.19
C GLU A 15 12.36 4.19 -21.06
N SER A 16 12.63 3.60 -19.92
CA SER A 16 12.41 2.16 -19.71
C SER A 16 10.94 1.84 -19.45
N HIS A 17 10.31 1.10 -20.35
CA HIS A 17 8.94 0.60 -20.22
C HIS A 17 8.91 -0.64 -19.34
N VAL A 18 8.63 -0.46 -18.03
CA VAL A 18 8.71 -1.53 -17.01
C VAL A 18 7.40 -2.29 -16.88
N ILE A 19 6.27 -1.59 -16.75
CA ILE A 19 4.94 -2.22 -16.73
C ILE A 19 4.32 -2.03 -18.10
N ARG A 20 3.99 -3.15 -18.75
CA ARG A 20 3.50 -3.18 -20.13
C ARG A 20 2.10 -3.76 -20.16
N ASN A 21 1.12 -2.89 -20.36
CA ASN A 21 -0.27 -3.28 -20.63
C ASN A 21 -0.86 -4.24 -19.60
N ALA A 22 -0.51 -4.04 -18.31
CA ALA A 22 -0.95 -4.92 -17.23
C ALA A 22 -2.44 -4.77 -17.00
N SER A 23 -3.16 -5.90 -16.94
CA SER A 23 -4.59 -5.92 -16.65
C SER A 23 -4.90 -7.08 -15.73
N PHE A 24 -5.61 -6.80 -14.63
CA PHE A 24 -6.07 -7.79 -13.67
C PHE A 24 -7.11 -7.19 -12.74
N ASP A 25 -7.89 -8.04 -12.13
CA ASP A 25 -8.88 -7.69 -11.11
C ASP A 25 -8.57 -8.43 -9.81
N VAL A 26 -8.93 -7.83 -8.68
CA VAL A 26 -8.91 -8.45 -7.35
C VAL A 26 -10.30 -8.31 -6.76
N ALA A 27 -10.93 -9.43 -6.40
CA ALA A 27 -12.24 -9.43 -5.79
C ALA A 27 -12.16 -9.04 -4.30
N GLU A 28 -13.30 -8.72 -3.71
CA GLU A 28 -13.40 -8.50 -2.27
C GLU A 28 -13.02 -9.78 -1.49
N GLY A 29 -12.18 -9.64 -0.48
CA GLY A 29 -11.68 -10.77 0.33
C GLY A 29 -10.66 -11.66 -0.37
N GLU A 30 -10.26 -11.36 -1.61
CA GLU A 30 -9.28 -12.13 -2.36
C GLU A 30 -7.85 -11.75 -1.97
N THR A 31 -6.97 -12.76 -1.93
CA THR A 31 -5.52 -12.57 -1.80
C THR A 31 -4.84 -12.95 -3.10
N VAL A 32 -4.12 -12.02 -3.72
CA VAL A 32 -3.41 -12.21 -4.98
C VAL A 32 -1.91 -12.10 -4.76
N ALA A 33 -1.14 -13.07 -5.25
CA ALA A 33 0.31 -13.06 -5.21
C ALA A 33 0.90 -12.59 -6.54
N ILE A 34 1.77 -11.57 -6.49
CA ILE A 34 2.55 -11.12 -7.64
C ILE A 34 3.89 -11.83 -7.62
N MET A 35 4.12 -12.71 -8.57
CA MET A 35 5.32 -13.54 -8.67
C MET A 35 6.21 -13.09 -9.82
N GLY A 36 7.51 -13.25 -9.64
CA GLY A 36 8.51 -12.93 -10.69
C GLY A 36 9.92 -12.78 -10.10
N ARG A 37 10.92 -12.83 -10.97
CA ARG A 37 12.32 -12.61 -10.58
C ARG A 37 12.54 -11.17 -10.10
N ASN A 38 13.63 -10.94 -9.35
CA ASN A 38 14.04 -9.60 -8.96
C ASN A 38 14.28 -8.72 -10.20
N GLY A 39 13.87 -7.46 -10.14
CA GLY A 39 13.98 -6.51 -11.24
C GLY A 39 12.91 -6.62 -12.33
N MET A 40 11.91 -7.52 -12.19
CA MET A 40 10.86 -7.74 -13.18
C MET A 40 9.61 -6.84 -13.01
N GLY A 41 9.70 -5.80 -12.19
CA GLY A 41 8.63 -4.80 -12.10
C GLY A 41 7.61 -5.00 -10.98
N LYS A 42 7.74 -5.99 -10.07
CA LYS A 42 6.79 -6.21 -8.97
C LYS A 42 6.59 -4.97 -8.09
N SER A 43 7.69 -4.42 -7.57
CA SER A 43 7.65 -3.20 -6.75
C SER A 43 7.22 -1.97 -7.55
N THR A 44 7.56 -1.92 -8.84
CA THR A 44 7.11 -0.86 -9.76
C THR A 44 5.60 -0.90 -9.92
N LEU A 45 5.01 -2.08 -10.09
CA LEU A 45 3.56 -2.25 -10.17
C LEU A 45 2.87 -1.73 -8.90
N LEU A 46 3.32 -2.18 -7.72
CA LEU A 46 2.73 -1.74 -6.46
C LEU A 46 2.86 -0.22 -6.24
N LYS A 47 4.02 0.36 -6.56
CA LYS A 47 4.24 1.81 -6.49
C LYS A 47 3.37 2.59 -7.49
N SER A 48 3.10 2.01 -8.66
CA SER A 48 2.20 2.59 -9.66
C SER A 48 0.75 2.57 -9.18
N LEU A 49 0.32 1.46 -8.56
CA LEU A 49 -1.03 1.33 -8.01
C LEU A 49 -1.31 2.35 -6.90
N ILE A 50 -0.38 2.53 -5.98
CA ILE A 50 -0.54 3.51 -4.88
C ILE A 50 -0.27 4.97 -5.32
N GLY A 51 0.30 5.19 -6.51
CA GLY A 51 0.56 6.52 -7.05
C GLY A 51 1.89 7.16 -6.65
N ILE A 52 2.83 6.39 -6.09
CA ILE A 52 4.22 6.85 -5.88
C ILE A 52 4.93 7.05 -7.21
N LEU A 53 4.66 6.16 -8.16
CA LEU A 53 5.13 6.28 -9.55
C LEU A 53 3.96 6.68 -10.45
N PRO A 54 4.13 7.71 -11.28
CA PRO A 54 3.12 8.08 -12.25
C PRO A 54 2.98 6.99 -13.32
N THR A 55 1.75 6.70 -13.70
CA THR A 55 1.44 5.83 -14.84
C THR A 55 1.30 6.66 -16.10
N ARG A 56 1.78 6.16 -17.23
CA ARG A 56 1.64 6.85 -18.53
C ARG A 56 0.25 6.66 -19.12
N SER A 57 -0.33 5.50 -18.94
CA SER A 57 -1.67 5.16 -19.41
C SER A 57 -2.24 3.97 -18.65
N GLY A 58 -3.53 3.73 -18.81
CA GLY A 58 -4.28 2.67 -18.19
C GLY A 58 -5.18 3.18 -17.07
N ASP A 59 -6.13 2.33 -16.69
CA ASP A 59 -7.12 2.63 -15.66
C ASP A 59 -6.85 1.87 -14.39
N ILE A 60 -7.06 2.52 -13.25
CA ILE A 60 -7.03 1.90 -11.92
C ILE A 60 -8.33 2.32 -11.21
N THR A 61 -9.10 1.33 -10.77
CA THR A 61 -10.34 1.54 -10.04
C THR A 61 -10.29 0.80 -8.72
N VAL A 62 -10.62 1.48 -7.62
CA VAL A 62 -10.68 0.93 -6.26
C VAL A 62 -12.09 1.10 -5.72
N ALA A 63 -12.73 0.02 -5.32
CA ALA A 63 -14.10 0.01 -4.82
C ALA A 63 -15.06 0.85 -5.72
N GLY A 64 -14.92 0.70 -7.04
CA GLY A 64 -15.71 1.43 -8.04
C GLY A 64 -15.29 2.87 -8.30
N ARG A 65 -14.25 3.39 -7.63
CA ARG A 65 -13.73 4.75 -7.83
C ARG A 65 -12.50 4.74 -8.72
N ALA A 66 -12.51 5.52 -9.79
CA ALA A 66 -11.33 5.72 -10.62
C ALA A 66 -10.27 6.53 -9.86
N VAL A 67 -9.04 6.00 -9.79
CA VAL A 67 -7.93 6.61 -9.04
C VAL A 67 -6.68 6.82 -9.91
N ALA A 68 -6.71 6.43 -11.18
CA ALA A 68 -5.62 6.73 -12.11
C ALA A 68 -5.39 8.25 -12.20
N GLY A 69 -4.13 8.68 -12.17
CA GLY A 69 -3.77 10.10 -12.21
C GLY A 69 -4.03 10.88 -10.91
N THR A 70 -4.63 10.27 -9.87
CA THR A 70 -4.80 10.92 -8.57
C THR A 70 -3.55 10.76 -7.69
N PRO A 71 -3.30 11.70 -6.77
CA PRO A 71 -2.18 11.60 -5.84
C PRO A 71 -2.37 10.47 -4.82
N THR A 72 -1.27 10.03 -4.19
CA THR A 72 -1.27 8.92 -3.24
C THR A 72 -2.28 9.09 -2.10
N TYR A 73 -2.38 10.28 -1.51
CA TYR A 73 -3.32 10.51 -0.40
C TYR A 73 -4.80 10.29 -0.82
N ALA A 74 -5.16 10.62 -2.06
CA ALA A 74 -6.51 10.38 -2.56
C ALA A 74 -6.79 8.88 -2.75
N ARG A 75 -5.79 8.09 -3.13
CA ARG A 75 -5.89 6.63 -3.22
C ARG A 75 -6.00 5.99 -1.85
N VAL A 76 -5.27 6.50 -0.87
CA VAL A 76 -5.40 6.07 0.53
C VAL A 76 -6.81 6.38 1.06
N ALA A 77 -7.34 7.57 0.78
CA ALA A 77 -8.71 7.93 1.13
C ALA A 77 -9.78 7.07 0.41
N ALA A 78 -9.45 6.50 -0.75
CA ALA A 78 -10.30 5.52 -1.44
C ALA A 78 -10.22 4.10 -0.86
N GLY A 79 -9.37 3.87 0.17
CA GLY A 79 -9.25 2.60 0.88
C GLY A 79 -8.00 1.78 0.54
N MET A 80 -7.04 2.32 -0.21
CA MET A 80 -5.77 1.63 -0.47
C MET A 80 -4.83 1.76 0.71
N GLY A 81 -4.21 0.65 1.13
CA GLY A 81 -3.05 0.63 2.01
C GLY A 81 -1.81 0.17 1.26
N PHE A 82 -0.63 0.61 1.69
CA PHE A 82 0.64 0.22 1.08
C PHE A 82 1.70 -0.03 2.14
N VAL A 83 2.33 -1.20 2.06
CA VAL A 83 3.50 -1.53 2.89
C VAL A 83 4.71 -1.51 1.97
N PRO A 84 5.62 -0.52 2.11
CA PRO A 84 6.81 -0.43 1.27
C PRO A 84 7.82 -1.51 1.59
N GLN A 85 8.71 -1.76 0.65
CA GLN A 85 9.87 -2.63 0.87
C GLN A 85 10.82 -1.99 1.88
N GLY A 86 11.33 -2.78 2.82
CA GLY A 86 12.25 -2.32 3.88
C GLY A 86 11.52 -1.91 5.15
N ARG A 87 12.30 -1.46 6.12
CA ARG A 87 11.80 -1.04 7.44
C ARG A 87 11.43 0.44 7.44
N MET A 88 10.45 0.83 6.66
CA MET A 88 10.03 2.23 6.55
C MET A 88 9.06 2.62 7.68
N ILE A 89 9.52 2.46 8.92
CA ILE A 89 8.81 2.97 10.11
C ILE A 89 9.37 4.35 10.49
N PHE A 90 8.60 5.13 11.22
CA PHE A 90 9.03 6.41 11.76
C PHE A 90 9.89 6.17 13.02
N PRO A 91 11.22 6.42 12.96
CA PRO A 91 12.12 6.00 14.02
C PRO A 91 11.94 6.78 15.33
N TYR A 92 11.43 7.99 15.26
CA TYR A 92 11.21 8.87 16.42
C TYR A 92 9.83 8.69 17.07
N LEU A 93 8.88 8.09 16.34
CA LEU A 93 7.58 7.74 16.88
C LEU A 93 7.66 6.43 17.67
N THR A 94 6.80 6.27 18.66
CA THR A 94 6.62 5.01 19.37
C THR A 94 6.00 3.95 18.47
N VAL A 95 6.00 2.68 18.90
CA VAL A 95 5.32 1.59 18.19
C VAL A 95 3.84 1.91 18.02
N GLU A 96 3.16 2.36 19.09
CA GLU A 96 1.75 2.72 19.04
C GLU A 96 1.49 3.87 18.07
N GLU A 97 2.28 4.94 18.13
CA GLU A 97 2.17 6.07 17.20
C GLU A 97 2.40 5.64 15.74
N ASN A 98 3.35 4.74 15.47
CA ASN A 98 3.56 4.18 14.14
C ASN A 98 2.31 3.44 13.63
N ILE A 99 1.65 2.65 14.48
CA ILE A 99 0.39 1.97 14.12
C ILE A 99 -0.70 2.99 13.83
N LEU A 100 -0.82 4.03 14.65
CA LEU A 100 -1.82 5.08 14.49
C LEU A 100 -1.66 5.89 13.19
N THR A 101 -0.45 5.97 12.60
CA THR A 101 -0.27 6.62 11.29
C THR A 101 -1.09 5.95 10.19
N GLY A 102 -1.33 4.64 10.28
CA GLY A 102 -2.18 3.89 9.35
C GLY A 102 -3.69 4.16 9.52
N MET A 103 -4.07 4.89 10.57
CA MET A 103 -5.46 5.17 10.92
C MET A 103 -5.88 6.62 10.60
N GLU A 104 -5.20 7.29 9.68
CA GLU A 104 -5.45 8.72 9.36
C GLU A 104 -6.91 8.99 8.98
N ASN A 105 -7.51 8.09 8.21
CA ASN A 105 -8.88 8.22 7.72
C ASN A 105 -9.96 7.58 8.61
N VAL A 106 -9.59 7.14 9.83
CA VAL A 106 -10.51 6.52 10.78
C VAL A 106 -10.84 7.53 11.90
N THR A 107 -12.11 7.62 12.26
CA THR A 107 -12.58 8.55 13.29
C THR A 107 -12.10 8.17 14.68
N ASP A 108 -12.16 6.86 15.01
CA ASP A 108 -11.62 6.33 16.26
C ASP A 108 -10.11 6.10 16.12
N LYS A 109 -9.32 6.84 16.89
CA LYS A 109 -7.85 6.76 16.93
C LYS A 109 -7.34 5.75 17.97
N THR A 110 -8.15 4.79 18.34
CA THR A 110 -7.74 3.71 19.26
C THR A 110 -7.22 2.52 18.44
N VAL A 111 -6.03 2.02 18.77
CA VAL A 111 -5.50 0.82 18.11
C VAL A 111 -6.45 -0.35 18.37
N PRO A 112 -6.98 -1.01 17.32
CA PRO A 112 -7.89 -2.13 17.49
C PRO A 112 -7.25 -3.26 18.29
N SER A 113 -7.98 -3.82 19.26
CA SER A 113 -7.47 -4.87 20.15
C SER A 113 -6.96 -6.11 19.42
N TYR A 114 -7.54 -6.43 18.25
CA TYR A 114 -7.10 -7.57 17.46
C TYR A 114 -5.64 -7.46 16.99
N ILE A 115 -5.11 -6.24 16.78
CA ILE A 115 -3.70 -6.02 16.41
C ILE A 115 -2.78 -6.58 17.50
N TYR A 116 -3.08 -6.26 18.75
CA TYR A 116 -2.30 -6.76 19.89
C TYR A 116 -2.56 -8.25 20.19
N ASN A 117 -3.72 -8.78 19.80
CA ASN A 117 -4.02 -10.21 19.92
C ASN A 117 -3.20 -11.02 18.89
N VAL A 118 -3.05 -10.51 17.67
CA VAL A 118 -2.24 -11.17 16.61
C VAL A 118 -0.75 -10.96 16.84
N PHE A 119 -0.35 -9.79 17.33
CA PHE A 119 1.05 -9.42 17.61
C PHE A 119 1.21 -8.94 19.07
N PRO A 120 1.20 -9.83 20.07
CA PRO A 120 1.26 -9.44 21.50
C PRO A 120 2.48 -8.59 21.85
N VAL A 121 3.62 -8.85 21.20
CA VAL A 121 4.88 -8.11 21.40
C VAL A 121 4.72 -6.61 21.12
N LEU A 122 3.82 -6.20 20.23
CA LEU A 122 3.57 -4.79 19.94
C LEU A 122 2.95 -4.07 21.14
N ASN A 123 2.13 -4.76 21.92
CA ASN A 123 1.56 -4.21 23.16
C ASN A 123 2.63 -4.03 24.25
N GLU A 124 3.54 -5.01 24.39
CA GLU A 124 4.65 -4.93 25.33
C GLU A 124 5.62 -3.80 25.00
N MET A 125 5.81 -3.55 23.69
CA MET A 125 6.74 -2.54 23.17
C MET A 125 6.06 -1.20 22.81
N LYS A 126 4.78 -1.01 23.05
CA LYS A 126 4.00 0.10 22.49
C LYS A 126 4.61 1.49 22.75
N SER A 127 5.26 1.67 23.89
CA SER A 127 5.92 2.92 24.28
C SER A 127 7.37 3.06 23.78
N ARG A 128 7.95 2.02 23.14
CA ARG A 128 9.31 2.09 22.60
C ARG A 128 9.32 2.85 21.28
N ARG A 129 10.40 3.60 21.03
CA ARG A 129 10.59 4.25 19.73
C ARG A 129 10.89 3.23 18.63
N GLY A 130 10.35 3.47 17.43
CA GLY A 130 10.53 2.61 16.27
C GLY A 130 11.99 2.38 15.91
N GLY A 131 12.84 3.42 16.05
CA GLY A 131 14.27 3.33 15.77
C GLY A 131 15.06 2.39 16.70
N ASN A 132 14.48 2.00 17.84
CA ASN A 132 15.11 1.09 18.80
C ASN A 132 14.64 -0.38 18.61
N LEU A 133 13.90 -0.66 17.57
CA LEU A 133 13.47 -2.01 17.23
C LEU A 133 14.51 -2.67 16.32
N SER A 134 14.86 -3.91 16.65
CA SER A 134 15.79 -4.73 15.84
C SER A 134 15.06 -5.45 14.70
#